data_402174f019e0ee612fafa3241454fa73
#
_entry.id   402174f019e0ee612fafa3241454fa73
#
_cell.length_a   1.000
_cell.length_b   1.000
_cell.length_c   1.000
_cell.angle_alpha   90.00
_cell.angle_beta   90.00
_cell.angle_gamma   90.00
#
_symmetry.space_group_name_H-M   'P 1'
#
loop_
_entity.id
_entity.type
_entity.pdbx_description
1 polymer ?
#
loop_
_entity_poly.entity_id
_entity_poly.type
_entity_poly.pdbx_seq_one_letter_code
_entity_poly.pdbx_strand_id
1 'polypeptide(L)'
;FIHTWLRHRGLSILILLVVFGVFLFQLGKVREGLFDPFGLSLPNAFSEVTGHPGMALYLMQRVCWLLVGMGFAGLAVLMFQRLPNRPVNQKRVMIVAVSCLVLGVLFGGVVYMVRENVECVRELYAETYNKYQKFPKGNVISNTLEVEQKGNVLSGKSTLLVKNQEDQELSEIILYLNPALVVSAIKEGETDVAFERENQVIRVARRLLPGEEVEFTVEYRGGIDERVCYLDVDFDKLFQLQPIPGHSSTAGKRFAFVGDDFTVLTPECLWYPVAQPSVNPASPYDVLPDFTSYSLQVASTDGRTVIAPGKREAKEGGICFTG
;
A
#
# COMPACT_ATOMS: atom_id res chain seq x y z
N PHE A 1 12.67 28.99 -20.91
CA PHE A 1 12.57 29.97 -19.83
C PHE A 1 13.94 30.33 -19.25
N ILE A 2 14.72 29.39 -18.69
CA ILE A 2 16.02 29.64 -18.06
C ILE A 2 16.96 30.37 -19.04
N HIS A 3 17.03 29.90 -20.29
CA HIS A 3 17.88 30.50 -21.30
C HIS A 3 17.43 31.93 -21.68
N THR A 4 16.13 32.20 -21.82
CA THR A 4 15.60 33.52 -22.12
C THR A 4 15.80 34.51 -20.97
N TRP A 5 15.78 33.98 -19.71
CA TRP A 5 15.98 34.82 -18.52
C TRP A 5 17.47 35.16 -18.30
N LEU A 6 18.38 34.21 -18.38
CA LEU A 6 19.81 34.42 -18.11
C LEU A 6 20.57 35.06 -19.28
N ARG A 7 20.07 34.93 -20.51
CA ARG A 7 20.72 35.40 -21.74
C ARG A 7 22.15 34.92 -21.96
N HIS A 8 22.61 33.93 -21.22
CA HIS A 8 23.93 33.34 -21.30
C HIS A 8 23.84 31.84 -21.58
N ARG A 9 24.28 31.39 -22.78
CA ARG A 9 24.06 30.02 -23.27
C ARG A 9 24.71 28.97 -22.38
N GLY A 10 26.01 29.14 -22.04
CA GLY A 10 26.75 28.16 -21.24
C GLY A 10 26.18 28.00 -19.82
N LEU A 11 25.85 29.10 -19.15
CA LEU A 11 25.30 29.11 -17.82
C LEU A 11 23.90 28.47 -17.80
N SER A 12 23.09 28.75 -18.83
CA SER A 12 21.75 28.12 -18.94
C SER A 12 21.80 26.62 -19.10
N ILE A 13 22.75 26.11 -19.91
CA ILE A 13 22.97 24.67 -20.08
C ILE A 13 23.44 24.04 -18.77
N LEU A 14 24.39 24.67 -18.09
CA LEU A 14 24.88 24.17 -16.80
C LEU A 14 23.77 24.06 -15.77
N ILE A 15 22.94 25.10 -15.61
CA ILE A 15 21.81 25.10 -14.69
C ILE A 15 20.80 24.00 -15.06
N LEU A 16 20.50 23.85 -16.35
CA LEU A 16 19.59 22.79 -16.80
C LEU A 16 20.13 21.38 -16.47
N LEU A 17 21.43 21.16 -16.65
CA LEU A 17 22.07 19.88 -16.29
C LEU A 17 22.02 19.62 -14.77
N VAL A 18 22.29 20.65 -13.97
CA VAL A 18 22.19 20.55 -12.50
C VAL A 18 20.75 20.27 -12.08
N VAL A 19 19.77 21.01 -12.58
CA VAL A 19 18.35 20.80 -12.29
C VAL A 19 17.93 19.39 -12.72
N PHE A 20 18.29 18.96 -13.93
CA PHE A 20 18.02 17.61 -14.41
C PHE A 20 18.62 16.55 -13.48
N GLY A 21 19.89 16.71 -13.09
CA GLY A 21 20.54 15.78 -12.17
C GLY A 21 19.86 15.72 -10.80
N VAL A 22 19.50 16.86 -10.23
CA VAL A 22 18.78 16.92 -8.94
C VAL A 22 17.42 16.20 -9.01
N PHE A 23 16.65 16.42 -10.08
CA PHE A 23 15.38 15.72 -10.25
C PHE A 23 15.56 14.22 -10.50
N LEU A 24 16.57 13.84 -11.30
CA LEU A 24 16.81 12.44 -11.64
C LEU A 24 17.31 11.61 -10.44
N PHE A 25 18.23 12.16 -9.66
CA PHE A 25 18.93 11.38 -8.63
C PHE A 25 18.35 11.51 -7.22
N GLN A 26 17.70 12.64 -6.91
CA GLN A 26 17.20 12.94 -5.57
C GLN A 26 15.70 13.22 -5.52
N LEU A 27 15.24 14.33 -6.09
CA LEU A 27 13.86 14.78 -5.94
C LEU A 27 12.85 13.88 -6.64
N GLY A 28 13.22 13.23 -7.75
CA GLY A 28 12.32 12.33 -8.47
C GLY A 28 11.88 11.09 -7.68
N LYS A 29 12.62 10.73 -6.62
CA LYS A 29 12.29 9.58 -5.77
C LYS A 29 11.46 9.95 -4.54
N VAL A 30 11.45 11.22 -4.18
CA VAL A 30 10.72 11.73 -3.01
C VAL A 30 9.23 11.63 -3.24
N ARG A 31 8.49 11.16 -2.22
CA ARG A 31 7.03 11.02 -2.25
C ARG A 31 6.53 10.27 -3.49
N GLU A 32 7.15 9.11 -3.77
CA GLU A 32 6.82 8.24 -4.90
C GLU A 32 6.73 8.98 -6.25
N GLY A 33 7.66 9.84 -6.53
CA GLY A 33 7.76 10.52 -7.82
C GLY A 33 6.91 11.78 -7.96
N LEU A 34 6.46 12.41 -6.86
CA LEU A 34 5.76 13.69 -6.92
C LEU A 34 6.55 14.73 -7.73
N PHE A 35 7.87 14.83 -7.46
CA PHE A 35 8.79 15.75 -8.11
C PHE A 35 9.52 15.13 -9.31
N ASP A 36 8.94 14.12 -9.96
CA ASP A 36 9.49 13.47 -11.14
C ASP A 36 8.81 13.98 -12.43
N PRO A 37 9.39 15.03 -13.08
CA PRO A 37 8.84 15.55 -14.32
C PRO A 37 8.99 14.57 -15.49
N PHE A 38 9.91 13.60 -15.40
CA PHE A 38 10.22 12.66 -16.47
C PHE A 38 9.44 11.35 -16.37
N GLY A 39 8.85 11.03 -15.20
CA GLY A 39 8.09 9.81 -14.98
C GLY A 39 8.94 8.55 -14.80
N LEU A 40 10.20 8.70 -14.41
CA LEU A 40 11.13 7.59 -14.26
C LEU A 40 10.95 6.82 -12.93
N SER A 41 10.42 7.51 -11.91
CA SER A 41 10.21 6.94 -10.57
C SER A 41 8.73 6.68 -10.27
N LEU A 42 7.83 7.02 -11.19
CA LEU A 42 6.41 6.80 -11.00
C LEU A 42 6.01 5.37 -11.32
N PRO A 43 5.19 4.75 -10.46
CA PRO A 43 4.62 3.46 -10.77
C PRO A 43 3.72 3.55 -12.00
N ASN A 44 4.14 2.93 -13.09
CA ASN A 44 3.37 2.76 -14.31
C ASN A 44 3.41 1.29 -14.73
N ALA A 45 3.18 0.40 -13.77
CA ALA A 45 3.13 -1.02 -14.04
C ALA A 45 1.74 -1.38 -14.60
N PHE A 46 1.72 -2.11 -15.69
CA PHE A 46 0.52 -2.74 -16.22
C PHE A 46 0.53 -4.22 -15.88
N SER A 47 -0.59 -4.72 -15.40
CA SER A 47 -0.83 -6.14 -15.22
C SER A 47 -2.10 -6.52 -15.99
N GLU A 48 -2.09 -7.65 -16.66
CA GLU A 48 -3.29 -8.18 -17.34
C GLU A 48 -4.42 -8.48 -16.33
N VAL A 49 -4.07 -8.66 -15.05
CA VAL A 49 -5.01 -8.95 -13.98
C VAL A 49 -5.52 -7.66 -13.32
N THR A 50 -4.62 -6.74 -12.94
CA THR A 50 -4.99 -5.54 -12.19
C THR A 50 -5.07 -4.26 -13.02
N GLY A 51 -4.78 -4.33 -14.30
CA GLY A 51 -4.66 -3.15 -15.16
C GLY A 51 -3.52 -2.24 -14.74
N HIS A 52 -3.77 -0.94 -14.74
CA HIS A 52 -2.86 0.08 -14.22
C HIS A 52 -3.29 0.52 -12.80
N PRO A 53 -2.73 -0.03 -11.73
CA PRO A 53 -3.03 0.43 -10.38
C PRO A 53 -2.57 1.89 -10.20
N GLY A 54 -3.45 2.73 -9.65
CA GLY A 54 -3.12 4.14 -9.40
C GLY A 54 -3.09 5.05 -10.62
N MET A 55 -3.67 4.64 -11.76
CA MET A 55 -3.70 5.43 -13.00
C MET A 55 -4.20 6.86 -12.80
N ALA A 56 -5.21 7.08 -11.98
CA ALA A 56 -5.75 8.42 -11.73
C ALA A 56 -4.69 9.36 -11.13
N LEU A 57 -3.97 8.89 -10.11
CA LEU A 57 -2.92 9.67 -9.45
C LEU A 57 -1.71 9.90 -10.37
N TYR A 58 -1.35 8.88 -11.15
CA TYR A 58 -0.33 8.99 -12.20
C TYR A 58 -0.68 10.07 -13.20
N LEU A 59 -1.89 10.04 -13.78
CA LEU A 59 -2.34 11.04 -14.75
C LEU A 59 -2.43 12.44 -14.15
N MET A 60 -2.90 12.58 -12.92
CA MET A 60 -2.92 13.88 -12.22
C MET A 60 -1.53 14.47 -12.10
N GLN A 61 -0.55 13.67 -11.73
CA GLN A 61 0.85 14.12 -11.63
C GLN A 61 1.41 14.48 -13.01
N ARG A 62 1.09 13.73 -14.08
CA ARG A 62 1.50 14.09 -15.46
C ARG A 62 0.86 15.39 -15.92
N VAL A 63 -0.42 15.60 -15.65
CA VAL A 63 -1.13 16.85 -15.97
C VAL A 63 -0.53 18.02 -15.20
N CYS A 64 -0.17 17.84 -13.92
CA CYS A 64 0.54 18.84 -13.13
C CYS A 64 1.81 19.31 -13.87
N TRP A 65 2.71 18.41 -14.24
CA TRP A 65 3.95 18.75 -14.92
C TRP A 65 3.75 19.33 -16.33
N LEU A 66 2.75 18.85 -17.06
CA LEU A 66 2.36 19.43 -18.36
C LEU A 66 1.94 20.91 -18.20
N LEU A 67 1.07 21.19 -17.23
CA LEU A 67 0.60 22.55 -16.96
C LEU A 67 1.75 23.47 -16.51
N VAL A 68 2.62 23.01 -15.63
CA VAL A 68 3.81 23.74 -15.20
C VAL A 68 4.72 24.05 -16.41
N GLY A 69 4.95 23.05 -17.26
CA GLY A 69 5.74 23.22 -18.49
C GLY A 69 5.11 24.24 -19.46
N MET A 70 3.80 24.17 -19.67
CA MET A 70 3.05 25.13 -20.50
C MET A 70 3.12 26.55 -19.93
N GLY A 71 3.02 26.68 -18.60
CA GLY A 71 3.16 27.96 -17.93
C GLY A 71 4.54 28.59 -18.15
N PHE A 72 5.62 27.83 -17.94
CA PHE A 72 6.98 28.31 -18.21
C PHE A 72 7.23 28.60 -19.70
N ALA A 73 6.64 27.79 -20.61
CA ALA A 73 6.72 28.09 -22.05
C ALA A 73 6.03 29.41 -22.39
N GLY A 74 4.85 29.70 -21.83
CA GLY A 74 4.15 30.96 -21.99
C GLY A 74 4.98 32.17 -21.47
N LEU A 75 5.59 32.04 -20.29
CA LEU A 75 6.49 33.05 -19.75
C LEU A 75 7.72 33.26 -20.65
N ALA A 76 8.29 32.19 -21.18
CA ALA A 76 9.41 32.26 -22.12
C ALA A 76 9.01 33.04 -23.40
N VAL A 77 7.80 32.80 -23.91
CA VAL A 77 7.25 33.54 -25.07
C VAL A 77 7.15 35.06 -24.79
N LEU A 78 6.76 35.44 -23.57
CA LEU A 78 6.68 36.87 -23.17
C LEU A 78 8.05 37.52 -23.04
N MET A 79 9.06 36.77 -22.63
CA MET A 79 10.44 37.29 -22.45
C MET A 79 11.24 37.32 -23.74
N PHE A 80 10.76 36.65 -24.79
CA PHE A 80 11.47 36.60 -26.06
C PHE A 80 11.28 37.88 -26.86
N GLN A 81 12.38 38.52 -27.27
CA GLN A 81 12.33 39.71 -28.14
C GLN A 81 11.83 39.32 -29.52
N ARG A 82 10.73 39.90 -29.97
CA ARG A 82 10.09 39.62 -31.25
C ARG A 82 10.31 40.70 -32.27
N LEU A 83 10.31 40.32 -33.54
CA LEU A 83 10.29 41.25 -34.63
C LEU A 83 8.96 42.01 -34.64
N PRO A 84 8.96 43.33 -35.01
CA PRO A 84 7.79 44.21 -34.93
C PRO A 84 6.54 43.72 -35.67
N ASN A 85 6.70 42.92 -36.72
CA ASN A 85 5.64 42.53 -37.64
C ASN A 85 4.73 41.37 -37.18
N ARG A 86 4.95 40.79 -35.99
CA ARG A 86 4.06 39.76 -35.43
C ARG A 86 3.75 40.03 -33.96
N PRO A 87 2.80 40.94 -33.68
CA PRO A 87 2.40 41.26 -32.34
C PRO A 87 1.71 40.01 -31.71
N VAL A 88 2.14 39.66 -30.52
CA VAL A 88 1.45 38.65 -29.67
C VAL A 88 0.65 39.43 -28.64
N ASN A 89 -0.58 38.99 -28.41
CA ASN A 89 -1.37 39.56 -27.33
C ASN A 89 -0.79 39.12 -25.97
N GLN A 90 0.11 39.96 -25.45
CA GLN A 90 0.86 39.70 -24.22
C GLN A 90 -0.06 39.45 -23.03
N LYS A 91 -1.20 40.16 -22.92
CA LYS A 91 -2.16 39.96 -21.83
C LYS A 91 -2.77 38.53 -21.85
N ARG A 92 -3.17 38.08 -23.03
CA ARG A 92 -3.73 36.70 -23.15
C ARG A 92 -2.69 35.61 -22.82
N VAL A 93 -1.47 35.77 -23.35
CA VAL A 93 -0.38 34.80 -23.05
C VAL A 93 -0.04 34.81 -21.56
N MET A 94 0.00 35.98 -20.93
CA MET A 94 0.23 36.10 -19.48
C MET A 94 -0.85 35.41 -18.69
N ILE A 95 -2.13 35.67 -19.00
CA ILE A 95 -3.27 35.01 -18.31
C ILE A 95 -3.18 33.50 -18.46
N VAL A 96 -2.97 32.97 -19.67
CA VAL A 96 -2.85 31.54 -19.91
C VAL A 96 -1.67 30.94 -19.15
N ALA A 97 -0.50 31.58 -19.21
CA ALA A 97 0.70 31.11 -18.53
C ALA A 97 0.49 31.04 -17.00
N VAL A 98 -0.04 32.10 -16.41
CA VAL A 98 -0.32 32.16 -14.96
C VAL A 98 -1.40 31.13 -14.58
N SER A 99 -2.48 31.04 -15.38
CA SER A 99 -3.54 30.00 -15.12
C SER A 99 -2.99 28.60 -15.16
N CYS A 100 -2.12 28.27 -16.12
CA CYS A 100 -1.46 26.97 -16.20
C CYS A 100 -0.60 26.70 -14.97
N LEU A 101 0.19 27.68 -14.51
CA LEU A 101 1.02 27.52 -13.30
C LEU A 101 0.15 27.31 -12.05
N VAL A 102 -0.90 28.10 -11.88
CA VAL A 102 -1.81 27.98 -10.73
C VAL A 102 -2.50 26.60 -10.74
N LEU A 103 -3.05 26.18 -11.87
CA LEU A 103 -3.66 24.87 -12.00
C LEU A 103 -2.64 23.74 -11.77
N GLY A 104 -1.43 23.87 -12.30
CA GLY A 104 -0.35 22.91 -12.05
C GLY A 104 -0.04 22.76 -10.56
N VAL A 105 0.08 23.87 -9.84
CA VAL A 105 0.29 23.86 -8.37
C VAL A 105 -0.89 23.22 -7.64
N LEU A 106 -2.13 23.50 -8.05
CA LEU A 106 -3.32 22.89 -7.45
C LEU A 106 -3.34 21.36 -7.66
N PHE A 107 -3.09 20.86 -8.87
CA PHE A 107 -2.99 19.44 -9.14
C PHE A 107 -1.85 18.78 -8.36
N GLY A 108 -0.68 19.43 -8.30
CA GLY A 108 0.46 18.98 -7.49
C GLY A 108 0.12 18.93 -6.00
N GLY A 109 -0.61 19.92 -5.50
CA GLY A 109 -1.10 19.96 -4.11
C GLY A 109 -2.03 18.79 -3.78
N VAL A 110 -2.95 18.44 -4.69
CA VAL A 110 -3.82 17.27 -4.49
C VAL A 110 -3.01 15.98 -4.44
N VAL A 111 -2.07 15.79 -5.38
CA VAL A 111 -1.18 14.62 -5.38
C VAL A 111 -0.37 14.55 -4.08
N TYR A 112 0.18 15.68 -3.62
CA TYR A 112 0.89 15.77 -2.35
C TYR A 112 0.02 15.36 -1.16
N MET A 113 -1.20 15.91 -1.05
CA MET A 113 -2.12 15.58 0.05
C MET A 113 -2.49 14.09 0.09
N VAL A 114 -2.72 13.47 -1.08
CA VAL A 114 -3.01 12.03 -1.16
C VAL A 114 -1.82 11.21 -0.67
N ARG A 115 -0.60 11.57 -1.09
CA ARG A 115 0.64 10.88 -0.66
C ARG A 115 0.92 11.08 0.82
N GLU A 116 0.78 12.30 1.32
CA GLU A 116 0.94 12.62 2.74
C GLU A 116 -0.02 11.80 3.61
N ASN A 117 -1.28 11.68 3.19
CA ASN A 117 -2.26 10.86 3.91
C ASN A 117 -1.85 9.39 3.98
N VAL A 118 -1.34 8.83 2.88
CA VAL A 118 -0.85 7.44 2.87
C VAL A 118 0.28 7.25 3.87
N GLU A 119 1.24 8.17 3.89
CA GLU A 119 2.40 8.12 4.79
C GLU A 119 2.01 8.29 6.25
N CYS A 120 1.20 9.32 6.58
CA CYS A 120 0.72 9.52 7.96
C CYS A 120 -0.03 8.32 8.53
N VAL A 121 -0.90 7.68 7.72
CA VAL A 121 -1.61 6.48 8.19
C VAL A 121 -0.66 5.31 8.34
N ARG A 122 0.32 5.17 7.46
CA ARG A 122 1.33 4.12 7.58
C ARG A 122 2.22 4.33 8.82
N GLU A 123 2.60 5.57 9.14
CA GLU A 123 3.31 5.90 10.38
C GLU A 123 2.50 5.49 11.61
N LEU A 124 1.20 5.80 11.66
CA LEU A 124 0.31 5.39 12.75
C LEU A 124 0.28 3.85 12.93
N TYR A 125 0.23 3.10 11.82
CA TYR A 125 0.28 1.64 11.88
C TYR A 125 1.66 1.13 12.31
N ALA A 126 2.74 1.80 11.89
CA ALA A 126 4.10 1.45 12.29
C ALA A 126 4.35 1.72 13.78
N GLU A 127 3.82 2.81 14.33
CA GLU A 127 3.86 3.06 15.78
C GLU A 127 3.17 1.93 16.57
N THR A 128 1.98 1.52 16.12
CA THR A 128 1.25 0.40 16.74
C THR A 128 2.03 -0.90 16.60
N TYR A 129 2.62 -1.19 15.43
CA TYR A 129 3.48 -2.36 15.23
C TYR A 129 4.66 -2.35 16.20
N ASN A 130 5.41 -1.24 16.30
CA ASN A 130 6.58 -1.09 17.18
C ASN A 130 6.22 -1.25 18.66
N LYS A 131 5.02 -0.81 19.06
CA LYS A 131 4.52 -0.94 20.43
C LYS A 131 4.34 -2.43 20.81
N TYR A 132 3.78 -3.23 19.90
CA TYR A 132 3.40 -4.63 20.19
C TYR A 132 4.40 -5.69 19.69
N GLN A 133 5.40 -5.33 18.87
CA GLN A 133 6.33 -6.33 18.30
C GLN A 133 7.10 -7.14 19.35
N LYS A 134 7.41 -6.53 20.51
CA LYS A 134 8.18 -7.15 21.60
C LYS A 134 7.32 -7.85 22.65
N PHE A 135 6.01 -7.77 22.56
CA PHE A 135 5.13 -8.49 23.48
C PHE A 135 5.22 -9.99 23.22
N PRO A 136 5.18 -10.81 24.29
CA PRO A 136 5.08 -12.24 24.13
C PRO A 136 3.80 -12.59 23.40
N LYS A 137 3.85 -13.57 22.49
CA LYS A 137 2.74 -13.92 21.60
C LYS A 137 2.45 -15.40 21.65
N GLY A 138 1.17 -15.74 21.53
CA GLY A 138 0.77 -17.12 21.28
C GLY A 138 1.15 -17.53 19.84
N ASN A 139 1.40 -18.81 19.64
CA ASN A 139 1.63 -19.39 18.33
C ASN A 139 0.33 -19.96 17.76
N VAL A 140 -0.03 -19.62 16.51
CA VAL A 140 -1.19 -20.19 15.82
C VAL A 140 -0.80 -21.50 15.19
N ILE A 141 -1.29 -22.62 15.75
CA ILE A 141 -0.99 -23.98 15.28
C ILE A 141 -1.85 -24.36 14.07
N SER A 142 -3.13 -23.99 14.11
CA SER A 142 -4.05 -24.27 13.02
C SER A 142 -5.02 -23.10 12.82
N ASN A 143 -5.45 -22.91 11.58
CA ASN A 143 -6.43 -21.91 11.21
C ASN A 143 -7.41 -22.46 10.18
N THR A 144 -8.69 -22.48 10.53
CA THR A 144 -9.78 -22.80 9.61
C THR A 144 -10.46 -21.50 9.20
N LEU A 145 -10.38 -21.21 7.94
CA LEU A 145 -10.85 -19.96 7.33
C LEU A 145 -12.08 -20.22 6.47
N GLU A 146 -13.18 -19.53 6.76
CA GLU A 146 -14.37 -19.45 5.91
C GLU A 146 -14.46 -18.03 5.38
N VAL A 147 -14.41 -17.86 4.05
CA VAL A 147 -14.33 -16.54 3.43
C VAL A 147 -15.39 -16.37 2.36
N GLU A 148 -16.07 -15.24 2.41
CA GLU A 148 -17.02 -14.78 1.40
C GLU A 148 -16.64 -13.38 0.94
N GLN A 149 -16.69 -13.14 -0.38
CA GLN A 149 -16.49 -11.83 -0.95
C GLN A 149 -17.72 -11.39 -1.73
N LYS A 150 -18.17 -10.15 -1.47
CA LYS A 150 -19.23 -9.47 -2.22
C LYS A 150 -18.80 -8.05 -2.59
N GLY A 151 -18.59 -7.80 -3.88
CA GLY A 151 -18.03 -6.54 -4.35
C GLY A 151 -16.66 -6.27 -3.71
N ASN A 152 -16.50 -5.11 -3.10
CA ASN A 152 -15.26 -4.71 -2.41
C ASN A 152 -15.22 -5.10 -0.93
N VAL A 153 -16.16 -5.91 -0.46
CA VAL A 153 -16.26 -6.31 0.95
C VAL A 153 -15.89 -7.77 1.09
N LEU A 154 -14.92 -8.02 1.97
CA LEU A 154 -14.51 -9.34 2.44
C LEU A 154 -15.22 -9.63 3.77
N SER A 155 -15.82 -10.80 3.92
CA SER A 155 -16.34 -11.33 5.18
C SER A 155 -15.61 -12.62 5.49
N GLY A 156 -15.12 -12.77 6.70
CA GLY A 156 -14.36 -13.94 7.12
C GLY A 156 -14.75 -14.41 8.50
N LYS A 157 -14.67 -15.74 8.68
CA LYS A 157 -14.72 -16.41 9.96
C LYS A 157 -13.47 -17.26 10.07
N SER A 158 -12.66 -17.02 11.09
CA SER A 158 -11.39 -17.70 11.33
C SER A 158 -11.46 -18.42 12.65
N THR A 159 -11.31 -19.74 12.63
CA THR A 159 -11.19 -20.57 13.83
C THR A 159 -9.72 -20.91 14.02
N LEU A 160 -9.11 -20.34 15.06
CA LEU A 160 -7.68 -20.38 15.37
C LEU A 160 -7.43 -21.25 16.59
N LEU A 161 -6.52 -22.24 16.48
CA LEU A 161 -5.94 -22.91 17.65
C LEU A 161 -4.64 -22.20 18.02
N VAL A 162 -4.63 -21.51 19.16
CA VAL A 162 -3.50 -20.74 19.68
C VAL A 162 -2.88 -21.48 20.83
N LYS A 163 -1.55 -21.65 20.82
CA LYS A 163 -0.77 -22.28 21.89
C LYS A 163 0.22 -21.30 22.48
N ASN A 164 0.35 -21.29 23.79
CA ASN A 164 1.46 -20.63 24.46
C ASN A 164 2.70 -21.51 24.42
N GLN A 165 3.68 -21.15 23.60
CA GLN A 165 4.97 -21.82 23.51
C GLN A 165 6.06 -21.16 24.36
N GLU A 166 5.74 -20.04 25.01
CA GLU A 166 6.65 -19.34 25.92
C GLU A 166 6.70 -20.05 27.28
N ASP A 167 7.82 -19.84 28.01
CA ASP A 167 8.00 -20.36 29.35
C ASP A 167 7.24 -19.57 30.44
N GLN A 168 6.55 -18.50 30.03
CA GLN A 168 5.78 -17.62 30.92
C GLN A 168 4.31 -17.54 30.51
N GLU A 169 3.46 -17.17 31.48
CA GLU A 169 2.05 -16.91 31.25
C GLU A 169 1.85 -15.73 30.32
N LEU A 170 0.99 -15.86 29.32
CA LEU A 170 0.50 -14.76 28.53
C LEU A 170 -0.71 -14.14 29.25
N SER A 171 -0.63 -12.86 29.61
CA SER A 171 -1.74 -12.13 30.24
C SER A 171 -2.88 -11.82 29.29
N GLU A 172 -2.59 -11.73 28.01
CA GLU A 172 -3.52 -11.49 26.89
C GLU A 172 -2.95 -12.12 25.62
N ILE A 173 -3.83 -12.37 24.65
CA ILE A 173 -3.41 -12.93 23.36
C ILE A 173 -3.46 -11.81 22.32
N ILE A 174 -2.35 -11.62 21.61
CA ILE A 174 -2.20 -10.61 20.58
C ILE A 174 -2.34 -11.26 19.21
N LEU A 175 -3.27 -10.74 18.42
CA LEU A 175 -3.48 -11.10 17.02
C LEU A 175 -3.36 -9.86 16.15
N TYR A 176 -2.98 -10.06 14.90
CA TYR A 176 -2.92 -9.02 13.88
C TYR A 176 -3.95 -9.30 12.79
N LEU A 177 -4.67 -8.28 12.39
CA LEU A 177 -5.67 -8.31 11.32
C LEU A 177 -5.71 -6.97 10.61
N ASN A 178 -6.00 -6.96 9.32
CA ASN A 178 -6.09 -5.72 8.54
C ASN A 178 -6.96 -4.66 9.24
N PRO A 179 -6.48 -3.43 9.40
CA PRO A 179 -7.20 -2.39 10.14
C PRO A 179 -8.57 -2.02 9.54
N ALA A 180 -8.78 -2.23 8.24
CA ALA A 180 -10.05 -1.99 7.57
C ALA A 180 -11.06 -3.16 7.71
N LEU A 181 -10.65 -4.29 8.28
CA LEU A 181 -11.54 -5.40 8.64
C LEU A 181 -12.06 -5.21 10.07
N VAL A 182 -13.32 -4.93 10.22
CA VAL A 182 -13.98 -4.75 11.52
C VAL A 182 -14.29 -6.11 12.11
N VAL A 183 -13.79 -6.37 13.33
CA VAL A 183 -14.10 -7.58 14.12
C VAL A 183 -15.46 -7.39 14.78
N SER A 184 -16.38 -8.30 14.51
CA SER A 184 -17.73 -8.29 15.10
C SER A 184 -17.82 -9.11 16.38
N ALA A 185 -17.11 -10.24 16.47
CA ALA A 185 -17.09 -11.11 17.63
C ALA A 185 -15.80 -11.91 17.72
N ILE A 186 -15.38 -12.23 18.94
CA ILE A 186 -14.38 -13.25 19.24
C ILE A 186 -14.99 -14.20 20.25
N LYS A 187 -14.96 -15.50 19.96
CA LYS A 187 -15.60 -16.53 20.80
C LYS A 187 -14.59 -17.63 21.17
N GLU A 188 -14.68 -18.10 22.41
CA GLU A 188 -14.08 -19.35 22.88
C GLU A 188 -15.23 -20.37 23.03
N GLY A 189 -15.37 -21.31 22.07
CA GLY A 189 -16.58 -22.12 21.92
C GLY A 189 -17.82 -21.25 21.65
N GLU A 190 -18.80 -21.32 22.55
CA GLU A 190 -20.04 -20.51 22.47
C GLU A 190 -19.97 -19.20 23.29
N THR A 191 -18.86 -18.93 23.99
CA THR A 191 -18.73 -17.79 24.90
C THR A 191 -18.01 -16.64 24.21
N ASP A 192 -18.61 -15.45 24.26
CA ASP A 192 -17.97 -14.24 23.78
C ASP A 192 -16.79 -13.86 24.69
N VAL A 193 -15.66 -13.55 24.08
CA VAL A 193 -14.45 -13.10 24.76
C VAL A 193 -14.24 -11.62 24.51
N ALA A 194 -13.99 -10.87 25.57
CA ALA A 194 -13.72 -9.44 25.46
C ALA A 194 -12.39 -9.21 24.72
N PHE A 195 -12.37 -8.23 23.85
CA PHE A 195 -11.20 -7.82 23.11
C PHE A 195 -11.12 -6.30 22.94
N GLU A 196 -9.92 -5.81 22.79
CA GLU A 196 -9.65 -4.41 22.41
C GLU A 196 -8.94 -4.40 21.07
N ARG A 197 -9.20 -3.36 20.29
CA ARG A 197 -8.55 -3.18 18.99
C ARG A 197 -7.81 -1.86 18.91
N GLU A 198 -6.56 -1.92 18.48
CA GLU A 198 -5.73 -0.76 18.18
C GLU A 198 -5.14 -0.95 16.77
N ASN A 199 -5.71 -0.27 15.79
CA ASN A 199 -5.36 -0.39 14.37
C ASN A 199 -5.36 -1.86 13.89
N GLN A 200 -4.21 -2.42 13.50
CA GLN A 200 -4.05 -3.79 13.06
C GLN A 200 -3.94 -4.81 14.21
N VAL A 201 -3.84 -4.36 15.46
CA VAL A 201 -3.66 -5.23 16.62
C VAL A 201 -4.99 -5.49 17.32
N ILE A 202 -5.25 -6.75 17.63
CA ILE A 202 -6.36 -7.22 18.45
C ILE A 202 -5.78 -7.80 19.74
N ARG A 203 -6.21 -7.31 20.88
CA ARG A 203 -5.86 -7.79 22.21
C ARG A 203 -7.04 -8.57 22.77
N VAL A 204 -6.90 -9.88 22.87
CA VAL A 204 -7.94 -10.77 23.40
C VAL A 204 -7.71 -10.94 24.89
N ALA A 205 -8.72 -10.62 25.71
CA ALA A 205 -8.65 -10.65 27.17
C ALA A 205 -8.74 -12.11 27.69
N ARG A 206 -7.75 -12.93 27.33
CA ARG A 206 -7.64 -14.34 27.75
C ARG A 206 -6.21 -14.64 28.16
N ARG A 207 -6.05 -15.08 29.40
CA ARG A 207 -4.76 -15.59 29.91
C ARG A 207 -4.48 -16.97 29.35
N LEU A 208 -3.22 -17.27 29.10
CA LEU A 208 -2.80 -18.56 28.58
C LEU A 208 -1.54 -19.03 29.34
N LEU A 209 -1.64 -20.14 30.05
CA LEU A 209 -0.52 -20.73 30.78
C LEU A 209 0.51 -21.33 29.81
N PRO A 210 1.78 -21.50 30.25
CA PRO A 210 2.79 -22.19 29.44
C PRO A 210 2.30 -23.56 28.96
N GLY A 211 2.39 -23.81 27.67
CA GLY A 211 1.94 -25.06 27.03
C GLY A 211 0.43 -25.20 26.84
N GLU A 212 -0.39 -24.28 27.37
CA GLU A 212 -1.85 -24.32 27.20
C GLU A 212 -2.24 -23.96 25.75
N GLU A 213 -3.33 -24.56 25.28
CA GLU A 213 -3.93 -24.33 23.96
C GLU A 213 -5.36 -23.82 24.14
N VAL A 214 -5.77 -22.91 23.29
CA VAL A 214 -7.13 -22.35 23.26
C VAL A 214 -7.59 -22.18 21.81
N GLU A 215 -8.85 -22.45 21.56
CA GLU A 215 -9.48 -22.25 20.26
C GLU A 215 -10.35 -21.00 20.27
N PHE A 216 -10.11 -20.10 19.33
CA PHE A 216 -10.93 -18.90 19.12
C PHE A 216 -11.57 -18.88 17.75
N THR A 217 -12.80 -18.44 17.70
CA THR A 217 -13.47 -18.06 16.47
C THR A 217 -13.54 -16.55 16.38
N VAL A 218 -12.94 -15.96 15.32
CA VAL A 218 -12.92 -14.53 15.04
C VAL A 218 -13.78 -14.25 13.82
N GLU A 219 -14.82 -13.45 13.98
CA GLU A 219 -15.71 -13.01 12.89
C GLU A 219 -15.37 -11.58 12.50
N TYR A 220 -15.14 -11.34 11.20
CA TYR A 220 -14.72 -10.03 10.71
C TYR A 220 -15.28 -9.72 9.34
N ARG A 221 -15.38 -8.41 9.04
CA ARG A 221 -15.89 -7.92 7.75
C ARG A 221 -15.35 -6.54 7.42
N GLY A 222 -15.05 -6.27 6.14
CA GLY A 222 -14.65 -4.95 5.69
C GLY A 222 -13.90 -4.96 4.37
N GLY A 223 -13.19 -3.89 4.10
CA GLY A 223 -12.25 -3.78 3.00
C GLY A 223 -10.84 -4.19 3.41
N ILE A 224 -9.88 -3.97 2.50
CA ILE A 224 -8.47 -4.21 2.77
C ILE A 224 -7.69 -2.91 2.62
N ASP A 225 -6.92 -2.57 3.63
CA ASP A 225 -5.98 -1.46 3.62
C ASP A 225 -4.55 -1.97 3.43
N GLU A 226 -3.98 -1.71 2.25
CA GLU A 226 -2.62 -2.17 1.92
C GLU A 226 -1.50 -1.39 2.65
N ARG A 227 -1.82 -0.26 3.28
CA ARG A 227 -0.85 0.54 4.03
C ARG A 227 -0.26 -0.19 5.24
N VAL A 228 -0.88 -1.30 5.66
CA VAL A 228 -0.43 -2.15 6.77
C VAL A 228 0.72 -3.10 6.39
N CYS A 229 1.06 -3.23 5.11
CA CYS A 229 2.07 -4.17 4.64
C CYS A 229 3.48 -3.70 5.01
N TYR A 230 4.31 -4.61 5.56
CA TYR A 230 5.73 -4.39 5.86
C TYR A 230 6.01 -3.10 6.63
N LEU A 231 5.42 -2.95 7.81
CA LEU A 231 5.53 -1.75 8.65
C LEU A 231 6.91 -1.53 9.25
N ASP A 232 7.77 -2.52 9.25
CA ASP A 232 9.17 -2.47 9.67
C ASP A 232 10.11 -1.90 8.59
N VAL A 233 9.59 -1.62 7.41
CA VAL A 233 10.33 -1.04 6.29
C VAL A 233 9.85 0.38 6.02
N ASP A 234 10.81 1.29 5.88
CA ASP A 234 10.58 2.65 5.41
C ASP A 234 9.83 2.64 4.08
N PHE A 235 8.79 3.48 3.96
CA PHE A 235 7.90 3.49 2.81
C PHE A 235 8.64 3.72 1.48
N ASP A 236 9.59 4.65 1.46
CA ASP A 236 10.42 4.91 0.28
C ASP A 236 11.31 3.71 -0.08
N LYS A 237 11.74 2.93 0.91
CA LYS A 237 12.55 1.72 0.71
C LYS A 237 11.73 0.51 0.31
N LEU A 238 10.47 0.41 0.72
CA LEU A 238 9.57 -0.69 0.37
C LEU A 238 9.49 -0.90 -1.15
N PHE A 239 9.49 0.19 -1.92
CA PHE A 239 9.47 0.16 -3.38
C PHE A 239 10.85 -0.01 -4.02
N GLN A 240 11.93 0.10 -3.23
CA GLN A 240 13.30 -0.10 -3.69
C GLN A 240 13.83 -1.52 -3.41
N LEU A 241 13.09 -2.33 -2.67
CA LEU A 241 13.52 -3.61 -2.12
C LEU A 241 13.85 -4.72 -3.14
N GLN A 242 13.78 -4.48 -4.44
CA GLN A 242 14.46 -5.34 -5.42
C GLN A 242 14.72 -4.60 -6.75
N PRO A 243 15.89 -4.00 -6.93
CA PRO A 243 16.33 -3.76 -8.28
C PRO A 243 16.79 -5.09 -8.88
N ILE A 244 15.92 -5.80 -9.56
CA ILE A 244 16.38 -6.81 -10.51
C ILE A 244 17.10 -6.02 -11.61
N PRO A 245 18.39 -6.29 -11.89
CA PRO A 245 19.10 -5.59 -12.95
C PRO A 245 18.33 -5.70 -14.27
N GLY A 246 17.93 -4.56 -14.83
CA GLY A 246 17.15 -4.49 -16.07
C GLY A 246 15.63 -4.43 -15.90
N HIS A 247 15.08 -4.47 -14.68
CA HIS A 247 13.66 -4.25 -14.42
C HIS A 247 13.50 -3.03 -13.52
N SER A 248 12.69 -2.09 -13.95
CA SER A 248 12.31 -0.94 -13.13
C SER A 248 11.55 -1.43 -11.90
N SER A 249 11.96 -0.91 -10.76
CA SER A 249 11.36 -0.91 -9.43
C SER A 249 10.02 -1.65 -9.24
N THR A 250 9.85 -2.24 -8.08
CA THR A 250 8.60 -2.74 -7.49
C THR A 250 7.51 -1.65 -7.33
N ALA A 251 7.74 -0.47 -7.89
CA ALA A 251 6.80 0.64 -7.94
C ALA A 251 5.47 0.19 -8.56
N GLY A 252 4.40 0.21 -7.78
CA GLY A 252 3.07 -0.21 -8.19
C GLY A 252 2.71 -1.66 -7.86
N LYS A 253 3.56 -2.41 -7.13
CA LYS A 253 3.18 -3.72 -6.61
C LYS A 253 1.97 -3.57 -5.68
N ARG A 254 0.96 -4.39 -5.90
CA ARG A 254 -0.21 -4.51 -5.03
C ARG A 254 -0.06 -5.78 -4.18
N PHE A 255 -0.36 -5.65 -2.87
CA PHE A 255 -0.42 -6.77 -1.93
C PHE A 255 -1.83 -7.30 -1.77
N ALA A 256 -2.81 -6.46 -2.07
CA ALA A 256 -4.20 -6.84 -2.12
C ALA A 256 -4.93 -6.11 -3.24
N PHE A 257 -5.91 -6.77 -3.79
CA PHE A 257 -6.88 -6.19 -4.69
C PHE A 257 -8.22 -6.90 -4.45
N VAL A 258 -9.26 -6.14 -4.16
CA VAL A 258 -10.60 -6.67 -3.99
C VAL A 258 -11.51 -5.94 -4.97
N GLY A 259 -12.02 -6.65 -5.97
CA GLY A 259 -12.84 -6.09 -7.02
C GLY A 259 -13.91 -7.06 -7.51
N ASP A 260 -14.80 -6.56 -8.36
CA ASP A 260 -15.93 -7.35 -8.87
C ASP A 260 -15.47 -8.46 -9.84
N ASP A 261 -14.42 -8.21 -10.64
CA ASP A 261 -13.94 -9.16 -11.63
C ASP A 261 -12.96 -10.18 -11.04
N PHE A 262 -12.07 -9.74 -10.16
CA PHE A 262 -11.08 -10.60 -9.52
C PHE A 262 -10.65 -10.07 -8.15
N THR A 263 -10.06 -10.95 -7.36
CA THR A 263 -9.51 -10.64 -6.03
C THR A 263 -8.15 -11.29 -5.87
N VAL A 264 -7.19 -10.51 -5.37
CA VAL A 264 -5.86 -10.98 -4.96
C VAL A 264 -5.67 -10.60 -3.50
N LEU A 265 -5.34 -11.57 -2.67
CA LEU A 265 -5.07 -11.39 -1.25
C LEU A 265 -3.75 -12.08 -0.93
N THR A 266 -2.78 -11.33 -0.43
CA THR A 266 -1.50 -11.89 0.02
C THR A 266 -1.42 -11.82 1.54
N PRO A 267 -0.64 -12.70 2.20
CA PRO A 267 -0.54 -12.72 3.67
C PRO A 267 -0.08 -11.39 4.26
N GLU A 268 0.72 -10.62 3.52
CA GLU A 268 1.27 -9.33 3.95
C GLU A 268 0.19 -8.29 4.27
N CYS A 269 -0.98 -8.39 3.64
CA CYS A 269 -2.08 -7.46 3.90
C CYS A 269 -2.95 -7.85 5.11
N LEU A 270 -2.60 -8.91 5.86
CA LEU A 270 -3.29 -9.33 7.09
C LEU A 270 -4.80 -9.55 6.87
N TRP A 271 -5.20 -10.20 5.77
CA TRP A 271 -6.61 -10.40 5.46
C TRP A 271 -7.31 -11.46 6.32
N TYR A 272 -6.56 -12.17 7.15
CA TYR A 272 -7.04 -13.07 8.21
C TYR A 272 -6.19 -12.88 9.47
N PRO A 273 -6.70 -13.26 10.67
CA PRO A 273 -5.97 -13.11 11.91
C PRO A 273 -4.70 -13.99 11.94
N VAL A 274 -3.59 -13.38 12.34
CA VAL A 274 -2.28 -14.03 12.52
C VAL A 274 -1.66 -13.63 13.84
N ALA A 275 -0.79 -14.46 14.41
CA ALA A 275 -0.04 -14.10 15.63
C ALA A 275 1.09 -13.11 15.33
N GLN A 276 1.68 -13.18 14.13
CA GLN A 276 2.78 -12.33 13.73
C GLN A 276 2.55 -11.80 12.30
N PRO A 277 2.72 -10.49 12.06
CA PRO A 277 2.66 -9.96 10.70
C PRO A 277 3.89 -10.33 9.90
N SER A 278 3.75 -10.35 8.57
CA SER A 278 4.89 -10.43 7.66
C SER A 278 5.80 -9.23 7.85
N VAL A 279 7.10 -9.49 7.95
CA VAL A 279 8.15 -8.48 8.16
C VAL A 279 9.03 -8.36 6.93
N ASN A 280 10.04 -7.50 7.01
CA ASN A 280 10.95 -7.13 5.94
C ASN A 280 11.32 -8.30 5.01
N PRO A 281 10.91 -8.27 3.73
CA PRO A 281 11.21 -9.33 2.78
C PRO A 281 12.71 -9.45 2.45
N ALA A 282 13.53 -8.42 2.77
CA ALA A 282 14.98 -8.47 2.62
C ALA A 282 15.68 -9.18 3.79
N SER A 283 14.99 -9.36 4.92
CA SER A 283 15.50 -10.08 6.11
C SER A 283 14.48 -11.11 6.61
N PRO A 284 14.08 -12.09 5.79
CA PRO A 284 13.02 -13.04 6.16
C PRO A 284 13.43 -14.00 7.29
N TYR A 285 14.70 -14.02 7.66
CA TYR A 285 15.23 -14.89 8.72
C TYR A 285 15.20 -14.26 10.11
N ASP A 286 14.89 -12.98 10.22
CA ASP A 286 14.81 -12.27 11.50
C ASP A 286 13.53 -12.62 12.27
N VAL A 287 12.57 -13.27 11.62
CA VAL A 287 11.34 -13.76 12.23
C VAL A 287 11.23 -15.26 12.03
N LEU A 288 11.03 -15.99 13.12
CA LEU A 288 10.74 -17.42 13.05
C LEU A 288 9.41 -17.61 12.31
N PRO A 289 9.40 -18.36 11.20
CA PRO A 289 8.17 -18.61 10.48
C PRO A 289 7.20 -19.38 11.36
N ASP A 290 5.98 -18.89 11.47
CA ASP A 290 4.89 -19.57 12.14
C ASP A 290 4.34 -20.64 11.19
N PHE A 291 4.62 -21.91 11.50
CA PHE A 291 4.11 -23.03 10.71
C PHE A 291 2.69 -23.37 11.17
N THR A 292 1.72 -22.86 10.44
CA THR A 292 0.30 -23.04 10.73
C THR A 292 -0.32 -23.98 9.70
N SER A 293 -0.94 -25.05 10.16
CA SER A 293 -1.83 -25.85 9.32
C SER A 293 -3.07 -25.04 8.99
N TYR A 294 -3.47 -24.99 7.73
CA TYR A 294 -4.65 -24.21 7.36
C TYR A 294 -5.65 -24.99 6.53
N SER A 295 -6.92 -24.59 6.69
CA SER A 295 -8.03 -25.01 5.84
C SER A 295 -8.77 -23.75 5.40
N LEU A 296 -8.80 -23.48 4.11
CA LEU A 296 -9.47 -22.31 3.53
C LEU A 296 -10.70 -22.78 2.76
N GLN A 297 -11.88 -22.38 3.20
CA GLN A 297 -13.13 -22.54 2.48
C GLN A 297 -13.56 -21.19 1.90
N VAL A 298 -13.67 -21.11 0.59
CA VAL A 298 -14.19 -19.94 -0.10
C VAL A 298 -15.61 -20.22 -0.55
N ALA A 299 -16.57 -19.43 -0.05
CA ALA A 299 -17.97 -19.52 -0.45
C ALA A 299 -18.13 -19.24 -1.95
N SER A 300 -19.27 -19.62 -2.53
CA SER A 300 -19.57 -19.51 -3.96
C SER A 300 -19.17 -18.14 -4.53
N THR A 301 -18.39 -18.15 -5.59
CA THR A 301 -17.75 -16.97 -6.17
C THR A 301 -18.38 -16.55 -7.49
N ASP A 302 -19.68 -16.74 -7.69
CA ASP A 302 -20.41 -16.34 -8.89
C ASP A 302 -19.73 -16.78 -10.22
N GLY A 303 -19.22 -18.01 -10.25
CA GLY A 303 -18.52 -18.59 -11.40
C GLY A 303 -17.03 -18.24 -11.50
N ARG A 304 -16.47 -17.47 -10.56
CA ARG A 304 -15.03 -17.15 -10.52
C ARG A 304 -14.19 -18.37 -10.12
N THR A 305 -13.00 -18.48 -10.69
CA THR A 305 -12.04 -19.52 -10.30
C THR A 305 -11.27 -19.09 -9.05
N VAL A 306 -11.24 -19.93 -8.03
CA VAL A 306 -10.44 -19.74 -6.83
C VAL A 306 -9.12 -20.50 -6.97
N ILE A 307 -8.02 -19.82 -6.67
CA ILE A 307 -6.66 -20.36 -6.61
C ILE A 307 -6.07 -20.00 -5.25
N ALA A 308 -5.64 -21.01 -4.52
CA ALA A 308 -4.93 -20.87 -3.24
C ALA A 308 -3.87 -21.96 -3.11
N PRO A 309 -2.87 -21.80 -2.24
CA PRO A 309 -1.94 -22.87 -1.92
C PRO A 309 -2.65 -24.08 -1.29
N GLY A 310 -2.06 -25.28 -1.41
CA GLY A 310 -2.58 -26.51 -0.81
C GLY A 310 -3.41 -27.38 -1.75
N LYS A 311 -3.98 -28.45 -1.18
CA LYS A 311 -4.79 -29.42 -1.92
C LYS A 311 -6.22 -28.88 -2.09
N ARG A 312 -6.67 -28.75 -3.35
CA ARG A 312 -8.01 -28.27 -3.68
C ARG A 312 -9.04 -29.41 -3.65
N GLU A 313 -10.13 -29.18 -2.94
CA GLU A 313 -11.29 -30.10 -2.90
C GLU A 313 -12.59 -29.29 -3.09
N ALA A 314 -13.53 -29.81 -3.87
CA ALA A 314 -14.86 -29.23 -3.94
C ALA A 314 -15.70 -29.75 -2.77
N LYS A 315 -16.33 -28.84 -2.01
CA LYS A 315 -17.26 -29.18 -0.90
C LYS A 315 -18.62 -28.54 -1.13
N GLU A 316 -19.64 -29.07 -0.46
CA GLU A 316 -20.94 -28.40 -0.40
C GLU A 316 -20.75 -26.98 0.17
N GLY A 317 -21.15 -25.96 -0.62
CA GLY A 317 -21.03 -24.55 -0.23
C GLY A 317 -19.77 -23.81 -0.72
N GLY A 318 -18.84 -24.46 -1.44
CA GLY A 318 -17.67 -23.75 -1.99
C GLY A 318 -16.49 -24.64 -2.34
N ILE A 319 -15.32 -24.00 -2.40
CA ILE A 319 -14.04 -24.65 -2.70
C ILE A 319 -13.18 -24.61 -1.44
N CYS A 320 -12.64 -25.76 -1.03
CA CYS A 320 -11.75 -25.90 0.14
C CYS A 320 -10.32 -26.15 -0.33
N PHE A 321 -9.36 -25.54 0.39
CA PHE A 321 -7.92 -25.75 0.23
C PHE A 321 -7.33 -26.13 1.59
N THR A 322 -6.48 -27.16 1.65
CA THR A 322 -5.81 -27.60 2.89
C THR A 322 -4.31 -27.65 2.67
N GLY A 323 -3.54 -27.10 3.62
CA GLY A 323 -2.08 -27.05 3.62
C GLY A 323 -1.46 -27.14 5.01
#